data_bb3fdbc83d270583bc2c0d6d3ad69b2b
#
_entry.id   bb3fdbc83d270583bc2c0d6d3ad69b2b
#
_cell.length_a   1.000
_cell.length_b   1.000
_cell.length_c   1.000
_cell.angle_alpha   90.00
_cell.angle_beta   90.00
_cell.angle_gamma   90.00
#
_symmetry.space_group_name_H-M   'P 1'
#
loop_
_entity.id
_entity.type
_entity.pdbx_description
1 polymer ?
#
loop_
_entity_poly.entity_id
_entity_poly.type
_entity_poly.pdbx_seq_one_letter_code
_entity_poly.pdbx_strand_id
1 'polypeptide(L)'
;PAVDVNGFLVMKKTASTYKLKTVSDLVKVAPKLTFGGPQECQVRPLCLGPKEQQVYGLNFKDVKKLDTGGPITVSSLTNGDIDVGLLFTGESVPKGAVLLADNKNLQPSDNPVFLIRKDKATSKVLKIVDGVSAKITTQALSDMVGQVENQKQDPATVAAAFLKKNKLA
;
A
#
# COMPACT_ATOMS: atom_id res chain seq x y z
N PRO A 1 -11.07 -10.93 0.14
CA PRO A 1 -11.21 -9.50 0.44
C PRO A 1 -9.88 -8.79 0.21
N ALA A 2 -9.93 -7.50 -0.19
CA ALA A 2 -8.76 -6.68 -0.30
C ALA A 2 -8.13 -6.44 1.08
N VAL A 3 -6.81 -6.30 1.10
CA VAL A 3 -6.03 -5.86 2.26
C VAL A 3 -5.33 -4.58 1.87
N ASP A 4 -5.37 -3.58 2.75
CA ASP A 4 -4.72 -2.28 2.54
C ASP A 4 -3.92 -1.90 3.78
N VAL A 5 -2.62 -2.18 3.73
CA VAL A 5 -1.70 -2.03 4.86
C VAL A 5 -0.39 -1.37 4.43
N ASN A 6 0.41 -0.91 5.38
CA ASN A 6 1.71 -0.34 5.06
C ASN A 6 2.62 -1.38 4.39
N GLY A 7 3.34 -0.94 3.37
CA GLY A 7 4.38 -1.72 2.70
C GLY A 7 5.63 -0.90 2.44
N PHE A 8 6.76 -1.56 2.37
CA PHE A 8 8.05 -0.95 2.03
C PHE A 8 8.34 -1.17 0.56
N LEU A 9 8.39 -0.08 -0.20
CA LEU A 9 8.62 -0.06 -1.64
C LEU A 9 10.07 0.28 -1.94
N VAL A 10 10.69 -0.45 -2.86
CA VAL A 10 12.06 -0.18 -3.36
C VAL A 10 12.09 -0.28 -4.87
N MET A 11 13.04 0.42 -5.52
CA MET A 11 13.27 0.20 -6.95
C MET A 11 13.90 -1.18 -7.19
N LYS A 12 13.60 -1.82 -8.33
CA LYS A 12 14.20 -3.12 -8.73
C LYS A 12 15.72 -3.09 -8.71
N LYS A 13 16.33 -1.96 -9.04
CA LYS A 13 17.78 -1.76 -8.96
C LYS A 13 18.26 -1.93 -7.53
N THR A 14 17.64 -1.23 -6.57
CA THR A 14 17.95 -1.34 -5.12
C THR A 14 17.71 -2.77 -4.62
N ALA A 15 16.56 -3.37 -4.97
CA ALA A 15 16.25 -4.74 -4.62
C ALA A 15 17.30 -5.73 -5.13
N SER A 16 17.75 -5.59 -6.38
CA SER A 16 18.79 -6.46 -6.97
C SER A 16 20.15 -6.25 -6.32
N THR A 17 20.56 -4.99 -6.10
CA THR A 17 21.85 -4.65 -5.50
C THR A 17 22.01 -5.26 -4.10
N TYR A 18 20.96 -5.18 -3.29
CA TYR A 18 20.97 -5.65 -1.90
C TYR A 18 20.28 -7.01 -1.70
N LYS A 19 19.80 -7.64 -2.80
CA LYS A 19 19.09 -8.95 -2.78
C LYS A 19 17.84 -8.92 -1.89
N LEU A 20 17.08 -7.82 -1.92
CA LEU A 20 15.89 -7.62 -1.10
C LEU A 20 14.68 -8.33 -1.71
N LYS A 21 13.99 -9.12 -0.91
CA LYS A 21 12.69 -9.75 -1.21
C LYS A 21 11.69 -9.51 -0.09
N THR A 22 12.16 -9.42 1.13
CA THR A 22 11.36 -9.30 2.35
C THR A 22 11.79 -8.10 3.19
N VAL A 23 10.95 -7.69 4.12
CA VAL A 23 11.31 -6.64 5.10
C VAL A 23 12.48 -7.09 5.98
N SER A 24 12.61 -8.37 6.29
CA SER A 24 13.78 -8.88 7.02
C SER A 24 15.11 -8.70 6.28
N ASP A 25 15.10 -8.77 4.94
CA ASP A 25 16.31 -8.50 4.15
C ASP A 25 16.71 -7.02 4.24
N LEU A 26 15.71 -6.13 4.29
CA LEU A 26 15.91 -4.69 4.38
C LEU A 26 16.63 -4.28 5.68
N VAL A 27 16.36 -4.95 6.80
CA VAL A 27 16.95 -4.64 8.11
C VAL A 27 18.48 -4.53 8.06
N LYS A 28 19.14 -5.45 7.36
CA LYS A 28 20.61 -5.52 7.29
C LYS A 28 21.24 -4.34 6.55
N VAL A 29 20.48 -3.70 5.68
CA VAL A 29 20.98 -2.61 4.80
C VAL A 29 20.33 -1.26 5.07
N ALA A 30 19.26 -1.22 5.84
CA ALA A 30 18.57 0.00 6.24
C ALA A 30 19.52 1.11 6.76
N PRO A 31 20.59 0.81 7.55
CA PRO A 31 21.54 1.84 7.98
C PRO A 31 22.33 2.54 6.87
N LYS A 32 22.21 2.07 5.63
CA LYS A 32 22.84 2.70 4.45
C LYS A 32 21.83 3.42 3.56
N LEU A 33 20.52 3.25 3.83
CA LEU A 33 19.43 3.66 2.96
C LEU A 33 18.63 4.81 3.57
N THR A 34 18.06 5.65 2.71
CA THR A 34 17.14 6.72 3.05
C THR A 34 15.70 6.25 2.87
N PHE A 35 14.89 6.37 3.91
CA PHE A 35 13.45 6.11 3.86
C PHE A 35 12.68 7.39 3.57
N GLY A 36 11.58 7.30 2.82
CA GLY A 36 10.63 8.39 2.59
C GLY A 36 9.19 7.97 2.91
N GLY A 37 8.50 8.83 3.65
CA GLY A 37 7.12 8.64 4.04
C GLY A 37 6.60 9.75 4.95
N PRO A 38 5.35 9.67 5.44
CA PRO A 38 4.77 10.73 6.24
C PRO A 38 5.50 10.88 7.59
N GLN A 39 5.50 12.10 8.10
CA GLN A 39 6.24 12.44 9.33
C GLN A 39 5.86 11.53 10.50
N GLU A 40 4.59 11.23 10.64
CA GLU A 40 4.05 10.38 11.70
C GLU A 40 4.49 8.91 11.61
N CYS A 41 5.04 8.46 10.47
CA CYS A 41 5.53 7.10 10.30
C CYS A 41 6.57 6.73 11.36
N GLN A 42 7.42 7.68 11.77
CA GLN A 42 8.46 7.46 12.78
C GLN A 42 7.90 7.05 14.14
N VAL A 43 6.67 7.44 14.46
CA VAL A 43 6.03 7.14 15.76
C VAL A 43 4.84 6.17 15.64
N ARG A 44 4.32 5.96 14.41
CA ARG A 44 3.22 5.01 14.18
C ARG A 44 3.70 3.58 14.42
N PRO A 45 3.01 2.82 15.29
CA PRO A 45 3.46 1.49 15.73
C PRO A 45 3.83 0.54 14.58
N LEU A 46 3.03 0.53 13.50
CA LEU A 46 3.15 -0.39 12.38
C LEU A 46 3.92 0.20 11.16
N CYS A 47 4.56 1.37 11.32
CA CYS A 47 5.39 1.95 10.26
C CYS A 47 6.87 1.86 10.62
N LEU A 48 7.43 2.80 11.39
CA LEU A 48 8.80 2.75 11.94
C LEU A 48 8.79 2.88 13.48
N GLY A 49 7.61 2.83 14.09
CA GLY A 49 7.43 3.03 15.53
C GLY A 49 7.59 1.74 16.34
N PRO A 50 7.09 1.74 17.60
CA PRO A 50 7.47 0.73 18.59
C PRO A 50 7.25 -0.71 18.18
N LYS A 51 6.16 -1.03 17.49
CA LYS A 51 5.86 -2.41 17.12
C LYS A 51 6.71 -2.90 15.96
N GLU A 52 6.99 -2.04 14.98
CA GLU A 52 7.94 -2.32 13.92
C GLU A 52 9.34 -2.57 14.49
N GLN A 53 9.77 -1.72 15.44
CA GLN A 53 11.07 -1.86 16.12
C GLN A 53 11.21 -3.19 16.88
N GLN A 54 10.13 -3.68 17.49
CA GLN A 54 10.13 -5.00 18.16
C GLN A 54 10.20 -6.17 17.17
N VAL A 55 9.53 -6.05 16.00
CA VAL A 55 9.40 -7.14 15.03
C VAL A 55 10.57 -7.19 14.07
N TYR A 56 10.94 -6.07 13.47
CA TYR A 56 12.02 -5.97 12.47
C TYR A 56 13.22 -5.17 12.95
N GLY A 57 13.01 -4.01 13.56
CA GLY A 57 14.05 -3.10 13.99
C GLY A 57 14.71 -2.35 12.83
N LEU A 58 13.91 -1.82 11.92
CA LEU A 58 14.39 -1.00 10.80
C LEU A 58 15.00 0.31 11.34
N ASN A 59 16.28 0.51 11.07
CA ASN A 59 17.00 1.72 11.43
C ASN A 59 17.64 2.32 10.18
N PHE A 60 16.94 3.29 9.56
CA PHE A 60 17.41 3.92 8.34
C PHE A 60 18.49 4.97 8.61
N LYS A 61 19.37 5.19 7.62
CA LYS A 61 20.40 6.26 7.65
C LYS A 61 19.75 7.63 7.78
N ASP A 62 18.65 7.83 7.07
CA ASP A 62 17.90 9.10 7.06
C ASP A 62 16.42 8.82 6.78
N VAL A 63 15.56 9.74 7.25
CA VAL A 63 14.11 9.67 7.06
C VAL A 63 13.60 10.99 6.49
N LYS A 64 13.23 11.00 5.22
CA LYS A 64 12.62 12.16 4.55
C LYS A 64 11.12 12.20 4.78
N LYS A 65 10.62 13.37 5.17
CA LYS A 65 9.18 13.63 5.36
C LYS A 65 8.54 13.89 4.00
N LEU A 66 7.68 12.96 3.58
CA LEU A 66 6.97 13.00 2.31
C LEU A 66 5.47 12.75 2.56
N ASP A 67 4.71 12.51 1.49
CA ASP A 67 3.31 12.08 1.60
C ASP A 67 3.17 10.60 1.99
N THR A 68 1.94 10.14 2.15
CA THR A 68 1.62 8.78 2.63
C THR A 68 1.51 7.82 1.43
N GLY A 69 2.63 7.55 0.75
CA GLY A 69 2.66 6.65 -0.40
C GLY A 69 2.15 7.26 -1.71
N GLY A 70 1.84 8.55 -1.71
CA GLY A 70 1.31 9.26 -2.87
C GLY A 70 2.37 9.68 -3.88
N PRO A 71 2.00 10.59 -4.82
CA PRO A 71 2.85 10.98 -5.94
C PRO A 71 4.22 11.53 -5.55
N ILE A 72 4.34 12.20 -4.40
CA ILE A 72 5.62 12.78 -3.95
C ILE A 72 6.58 11.67 -3.52
N THR A 73 6.12 10.70 -2.74
CA THR A 73 6.91 9.53 -2.32
C THR A 73 7.33 8.71 -3.55
N VAL A 74 6.38 8.44 -4.48
CA VAL A 74 6.67 7.69 -5.71
C VAL A 74 7.69 8.43 -6.58
N SER A 75 7.55 9.74 -6.77
CA SER A 75 8.50 10.54 -7.55
C SER A 75 9.89 10.54 -6.90
N SER A 76 9.98 10.77 -5.58
CA SER A 76 11.26 10.76 -4.85
C SER A 76 11.96 9.40 -4.95
N LEU A 77 11.21 8.30 -4.91
CA LEU A 77 11.77 6.95 -5.06
C LEU A 77 12.28 6.71 -6.49
N THR A 78 11.52 7.10 -7.49
CA THR A 78 11.88 6.90 -8.91
C THR A 78 13.06 7.76 -9.34
N ASN A 79 13.19 8.96 -8.77
CA ASN A 79 14.32 9.87 -9.01
C ASN A 79 15.58 9.47 -8.23
N GLY A 80 15.47 8.59 -7.24
CA GLY A 80 16.59 8.18 -6.38
C GLY A 80 16.89 9.14 -5.23
N ASP A 81 15.95 10.03 -4.89
CA ASP A 81 16.07 10.92 -3.73
C ASP A 81 15.89 10.16 -2.41
N ILE A 82 15.21 9.02 -2.45
CA ILE A 82 15.05 8.03 -1.40
C ILE A 82 15.30 6.62 -1.96
N ASP A 83 15.69 5.70 -1.10
CA ASP A 83 15.93 4.29 -1.45
C ASP A 83 14.73 3.39 -1.17
N VAL A 84 13.97 3.74 -0.14
CA VAL A 84 12.80 3.01 0.36
C VAL A 84 11.65 3.99 0.57
N GLY A 85 10.48 3.68 0.01
CA GLY A 85 9.26 4.48 0.20
C GLY A 85 8.20 3.71 0.98
N LEU A 86 7.36 4.44 1.74
CA LEU A 86 6.09 3.88 2.21
C LEU A 86 5.13 3.80 1.03
N LEU A 87 4.41 2.69 0.91
CA LEU A 87 3.27 2.53 0.00
C LEU A 87 2.20 1.68 0.70
N PHE A 88 0.92 1.99 0.51
CA PHE A 88 -0.13 1.06 0.92
C PHE A 88 -0.29 -0.06 -0.11
N THR A 89 -0.62 -1.26 0.35
CA THR A 89 -0.74 -2.44 -0.54
C THR A 89 -1.88 -2.35 -1.54
N GLY A 90 -2.88 -1.50 -1.27
CA GLY A 90 -3.97 -1.16 -2.19
C GLY A 90 -3.58 -0.15 -3.27
N GLU A 91 -2.42 0.51 -3.13
CA GLU A 91 -1.92 1.46 -4.11
C GLU A 91 -1.32 0.78 -5.35
N SER A 92 -1.18 1.54 -6.42
CA SER A 92 -0.55 1.06 -7.65
C SER A 92 0.98 1.08 -7.53
N VAL A 93 1.61 -0.09 -7.58
CA VAL A 93 3.07 -0.19 -7.55
C VAL A 93 3.67 0.43 -8.83
N PRO A 94 4.56 1.43 -8.72
CA PRO A 94 5.16 2.10 -9.87
C PRO A 94 5.98 1.14 -10.72
N LYS A 95 6.03 1.42 -12.04
CA LYS A 95 6.86 0.64 -12.96
C LYS A 95 8.32 0.62 -12.51
N GLY A 96 8.89 -0.55 -12.42
CA GLY A 96 10.29 -0.71 -12.00
C GLY A 96 10.52 -0.74 -10.49
N ALA A 97 9.46 -0.64 -9.67
CA ALA A 97 9.53 -0.83 -8.23
C ALA A 97 9.07 -2.24 -7.81
N VAL A 98 9.33 -2.57 -6.56
CA VAL A 98 8.96 -3.85 -5.89
C VAL A 98 8.52 -3.55 -4.47
N LEU A 99 7.39 -4.09 -4.08
CA LEU A 99 6.93 -4.10 -2.70
C LEU A 99 7.57 -5.29 -1.97
N LEU A 100 8.23 -5.04 -0.85
CA LEU A 100 8.86 -6.09 -0.05
C LEU A 100 7.81 -6.87 0.75
N ALA A 101 7.97 -8.19 0.81
CA ALA A 101 7.04 -9.02 1.56
C ALA A 101 7.23 -8.85 3.09
N ASP A 102 6.12 -8.66 3.81
CA ASP A 102 6.08 -8.67 5.29
C ASP A 102 6.15 -10.12 5.80
N ASN A 103 7.35 -10.67 5.89
CA ASN A 103 7.57 -12.08 6.22
C ASN A 103 7.48 -12.41 7.72
N LYS A 104 7.23 -11.41 8.57
CA LYS A 104 6.98 -11.61 10.01
C LYS A 104 5.55 -11.21 10.42
N ASN A 105 4.68 -10.91 9.45
CA ASN A 105 3.28 -10.52 9.67
C ASN A 105 3.13 -9.37 10.68
N LEU A 106 3.93 -8.32 10.51
CA LEU A 106 3.82 -7.09 11.31
C LEU A 106 2.47 -6.41 11.06
N GLN A 107 2.06 -6.38 9.78
CA GLN A 107 0.84 -5.70 9.38
C GLN A 107 -0.39 -6.59 9.66
N PRO A 108 -1.43 -6.05 10.31
CA PRO A 108 -2.70 -6.76 10.45
C PRO A 108 -3.38 -6.90 9.09
N SER A 109 -4.41 -7.75 9.02
CA SER A 109 -5.25 -7.85 7.83
C SER A 109 -6.32 -6.77 7.85
N ASP A 110 -5.94 -5.53 7.51
CA ASP A 110 -6.88 -4.40 7.43
C ASP A 110 -7.62 -4.45 6.10
N ASN A 111 -8.93 -4.68 6.17
CA ASN A 111 -9.79 -4.81 5.00
C ASN A 111 -10.62 -3.53 4.78
N PRO A 112 -10.73 -3.02 3.55
CA PRO A 112 -11.73 -2.01 3.20
C PRO A 112 -13.14 -2.54 3.47
N VAL A 113 -13.94 -1.76 4.20
CA VAL A 113 -15.30 -2.14 4.57
C VAL A 113 -16.30 -1.02 4.27
N PHE A 114 -17.55 -1.40 3.97
CA PHE A 114 -18.63 -0.44 3.82
C PHE A 114 -19.21 -0.08 5.19
N LEU A 115 -19.23 1.22 5.52
CA LEU A 115 -19.93 1.72 6.69
C LEU A 115 -21.36 2.13 6.29
N ILE A 116 -22.38 1.46 6.85
CA ILE A 116 -23.79 1.66 6.51
C ILE A 116 -24.56 2.03 7.77
N ARG A 117 -25.39 3.05 7.68
CA ARG A 117 -26.31 3.41 8.77
C ARG A 117 -27.26 2.23 9.04
N LYS A 118 -27.49 1.92 10.31
CA LYS A 118 -28.32 0.78 10.74
C LYS A 118 -29.73 0.80 10.14
N ASP A 119 -30.35 1.99 10.04
CA ASP A 119 -31.69 2.16 9.46
C ASP A 119 -31.73 1.96 7.93
N LYS A 120 -30.56 1.94 7.25
CA LYS A 120 -30.43 1.68 5.80
C LYS A 120 -29.89 0.29 5.47
N ALA A 121 -29.44 -0.46 6.48
CA ALA A 121 -28.86 -1.80 6.33
C ALA A 121 -29.95 -2.88 6.13
N THR A 122 -30.78 -2.74 5.09
CA THR A 122 -31.78 -3.76 4.72
C THR A 122 -31.09 -4.98 4.12
N SER A 123 -31.73 -6.14 4.17
CA SER A 123 -31.20 -7.39 3.58
C SER A 123 -30.85 -7.24 2.10
N LYS A 124 -31.60 -6.44 1.35
CA LYS A 124 -31.31 -6.14 -0.06
C LYS A 124 -30.01 -5.33 -0.21
N VAL A 125 -29.83 -4.28 0.60
CA VAL A 125 -28.63 -3.45 0.58
C VAL A 125 -27.41 -4.27 0.98
N LEU A 126 -27.49 -5.04 2.07
CA LEU A 126 -26.38 -5.88 2.54
C LEU A 126 -25.98 -6.90 1.46
N LYS A 127 -26.91 -7.58 0.82
CA LYS A 127 -26.61 -8.54 -0.26
C LYS A 127 -25.87 -7.89 -1.43
N ILE A 128 -26.21 -6.66 -1.82
CA ILE A 128 -25.52 -5.93 -2.90
C ILE A 128 -24.11 -5.58 -2.46
N VAL A 129 -23.96 -4.98 -1.28
CA VAL A 129 -22.68 -4.51 -0.76
C VAL A 129 -21.71 -5.68 -0.53
N ASP A 130 -22.19 -6.79 0.05
CA ASP A 130 -21.40 -8.01 0.25
C ASP A 130 -20.97 -8.61 -1.10
N GLY A 131 -21.86 -8.57 -2.10
CA GLY A 131 -21.53 -9.01 -3.46
C GLY A 131 -20.41 -8.20 -4.10
N VAL A 132 -20.40 -6.87 -3.91
CA VAL A 132 -19.32 -5.99 -4.35
C VAL A 132 -18.05 -6.28 -3.58
N SER A 133 -18.12 -6.32 -2.25
CA SER A 133 -16.98 -6.56 -1.35
C SER A 133 -16.25 -7.85 -1.68
N ALA A 134 -17.00 -8.91 -1.97
CA ALA A 134 -16.43 -10.22 -2.33
C ALA A 134 -15.61 -10.23 -3.61
N LYS A 135 -15.77 -9.20 -4.48
CA LYS A 135 -15.04 -9.07 -5.75
C LYS A 135 -13.85 -8.11 -5.64
N ILE A 136 -13.79 -7.29 -4.60
CA ILE A 136 -12.67 -6.38 -4.40
C ILE A 136 -11.52 -7.17 -3.75
N THR A 137 -10.55 -7.59 -4.56
CA THR A 137 -9.27 -8.14 -4.12
C THR A 137 -8.23 -7.02 -4.00
N THR A 138 -7.12 -7.23 -3.29
CA THR A 138 -6.01 -6.26 -3.24
C THR A 138 -5.54 -5.87 -4.65
N GLN A 139 -5.40 -6.84 -5.54
CA GLN A 139 -5.02 -6.57 -6.94
C GLN A 139 -6.07 -5.73 -7.66
N ALA A 140 -7.37 -6.06 -7.52
CA ALA A 140 -8.42 -5.27 -8.16
C ALA A 140 -8.48 -3.83 -7.65
N LEU A 141 -8.24 -3.62 -6.34
CA LEU A 141 -8.14 -2.29 -5.73
C LEU A 141 -6.95 -1.52 -6.34
N SER A 142 -5.77 -2.11 -6.32
CA SER A 142 -4.54 -1.51 -6.88
C SER A 142 -4.67 -1.18 -8.38
N ASP A 143 -5.32 -2.04 -9.16
CA ASP A 143 -5.58 -1.79 -10.58
C ASP A 143 -6.51 -0.58 -10.79
N MET A 144 -7.58 -0.47 -9.98
CA MET A 144 -8.51 0.67 -10.05
C MET A 144 -7.86 1.97 -9.59
N VAL A 145 -7.08 1.94 -8.51
CA VAL A 145 -6.28 3.09 -8.05
C VAL A 145 -5.32 3.53 -9.16
N GLY A 146 -4.61 2.61 -9.80
CA GLY A 146 -3.71 2.90 -10.91
C GLY A 146 -4.40 3.55 -12.11
N GLN A 147 -5.63 3.16 -12.44
CA GLN A 147 -6.43 3.80 -13.49
C GLN A 147 -6.79 5.25 -13.14
N VAL A 148 -7.19 5.49 -11.89
CA VAL A 148 -7.54 6.85 -11.42
C VAL A 148 -6.30 7.72 -11.28
N GLU A 149 -5.29 7.28 -10.56
CA GLU A 149 -4.14 8.13 -10.19
C GLU A 149 -3.11 8.27 -11.30
N ASN A 150 -2.78 7.18 -12.00
CA ASN A 150 -1.73 7.19 -13.01
C ASN A 150 -2.26 7.48 -14.41
N GLN A 151 -3.46 6.95 -14.77
CA GLN A 151 -4.07 7.13 -16.08
C GLN A 151 -5.07 8.28 -16.12
N LYS A 152 -5.33 8.93 -14.95
CA LYS A 152 -6.25 10.09 -14.81
C LYS A 152 -7.67 9.80 -15.29
N GLN A 153 -8.11 8.53 -15.19
CA GLN A 153 -9.47 8.16 -15.48
C GLN A 153 -10.43 8.65 -14.39
N ASP A 154 -11.66 8.95 -14.78
CA ASP A 154 -12.70 9.33 -13.84
C ASP A 154 -13.06 8.17 -12.89
N PRO A 155 -13.05 8.36 -11.56
CA PRO A 155 -13.34 7.30 -10.58
C PRO A 155 -14.69 6.60 -10.78
N ALA A 156 -15.73 7.36 -11.17
CA ALA A 156 -17.07 6.78 -11.42
C ALA A 156 -17.06 5.85 -12.64
N THR A 157 -16.32 6.23 -13.69
CA THR A 157 -16.13 5.41 -14.89
C THR A 157 -15.39 4.11 -14.56
N VAL A 158 -14.31 4.19 -13.76
CA VAL A 158 -13.54 3.00 -13.32
C VAL A 158 -14.42 2.08 -12.48
N ALA A 159 -15.18 2.62 -11.52
CA ALA A 159 -16.09 1.86 -10.69
C ALA A 159 -17.19 1.17 -11.51
N ALA A 160 -17.82 1.88 -12.46
CA ALA A 160 -18.85 1.31 -13.34
C ALA A 160 -18.29 0.16 -14.20
N ALA A 161 -17.09 0.32 -14.75
CA ALA A 161 -16.43 -0.73 -15.51
C ALA A 161 -16.14 -1.97 -14.65
N PHE A 162 -15.69 -1.78 -13.40
CA PHE A 162 -15.48 -2.87 -12.44
C PHE A 162 -16.77 -3.62 -12.12
N LEU A 163 -17.87 -2.90 -11.83
CA LEU A 163 -19.17 -3.52 -11.55
C LEU A 163 -19.68 -4.34 -12.76
N LYS A 164 -19.63 -3.76 -13.96
CA LYS A 164 -20.03 -4.45 -15.20
C LYS A 164 -19.19 -5.71 -15.45
N LYS A 165 -17.86 -5.61 -15.34
CA LYS A 165 -16.95 -6.76 -15.50
C LYS A 165 -17.29 -7.92 -14.57
N ASN A 166 -17.73 -7.61 -13.34
CA ASN A 166 -18.07 -8.60 -12.30
C ASN A 166 -19.55 -8.99 -12.28
N LYS A 167 -20.37 -8.53 -13.23
CA LYS A 167 -21.82 -8.80 -13.34
C LYS A 167 -22.59 -8.34 -12.08
N LEU A 168 -22.22 -7.18 -11.56
CA LEU A 168 -22.81 -6.56 -10.37
C LEU A 168 -23.67 -5.33 -10.71
N ALA A 169 -23.70 -4.93 -11.97
CA ALA A 169 -24.56 -3.87 -12.53
C ALA A 169 -25.12 -4.31 -13.87
#